data_98e04070e3f50cc71e4bc533c5656519
#
_entry.id   98e04070e3f50cc71e4bc533c5656519
#
_cell.length_a   1.000
_cell.length_b   1.000
_cell.length_c   1.000
_cell.angle_alpha   90.00
_cell.angle_beta   90.00
_cell.angle_gamma   90.00
#
_symmetry.space_group_name_H-M   'P 1'
#
loop_
_entity.id
_entity.type
_entity.pdbx_description
1 polymer ?
#
loop_
_entity_poly.entity_id
_entity_poly.type
_entity_poly.pdbx_seq_one_letter_code
_entity_poly.pdbx_strand_id
1 'polypeptide(L)'
;WRPGWRAASNWDPDRDAEIVAAERAARNAEVPFEQYALLEAVRGHQPLKPAPMGAASSGVSLAFLPARNAIFLSCAAAHAAKRYGGQRVHLVVGCNKTDAERFPDCRSDFLGAASQMLTFALADVVRSVDVIPPWIARTKADVLRWAKAHDAVDAIEASVSCYAGTDCGACDACATRAAAFAEVGRREPVR
;
A
#
# COMPACT_ATOMS: atom_id res chain seq x y z
N TRP A 1 -19.53 -15.32 -0.04
CA TRP A 1 -19.88 -14.08 0.66
C TRP A 1 -19.56 -12.93 -0.27
N ARG A 2 -20.55 -12.38 -0.95
CA ARG A 2 -20.43 -11.03 -1.52
C ARG A 2 -20.79 -10.11 -0.36
N PRO A 3 -19.89 -9.33 0.19
CA PRO A 3 -20.29 -8.27 1.08
C PRO A 3 -21.19 -7.36 0.27
N GLY A 4 -22.44 -7.23 0.66
CA GLY A 4 -23.42 -6.29 0.09
C GLY A 4 -23.10 -4.84 0.46
N TRP A 5 -21.84 -4.54 0.67
CA TRP A 5 -21.31 -3.22 0.92
C TRP A 5 -21.04 -2.57 -0.43
N ARG A 6 -22.10 -2.07 -1.02
CA ARG A 6 -21.93 -1.02 -2.00
C ARG A 6 -21.50 0.21 -1.22
N ALA A 7 -20.38 0.78 -1.63
CA ALA A 7 -19.97 2.09 -1.16
C ALA A 7 -21.14 3.06 -1.17
N ALA A 8 -21.22 3.88 -0.14
CA ALA A 8 -22.15 4.99 -0.12
C ALA A 8 -22.03 5.80 -1.42
N SER A 9 -23.11 6.39 -1.85
CA SER A 9 -23.40 6.97 -3.16
C SER A 9 -22.43 8.02 -3.72
N ASN A 10 -21.29 8.27 -3.11
CA ASN A 10 -20.29 9.29 -3.50
C ASN A 10 -18.93 8.72 -3.88
N TRP A 11 -18.79 7.40 -3.99
CA TRP A 11 -17.55 6.81 -4.48
C TRP A 11 -17.44 7.00 -6.00
N ASP A 12 -16.43 7.71 -6.40
CA ASP A 12 -16.10 7.97 -7.79
C ASP A 12 -14.77 7.28 -8.10
N PRO A 13 -14.77 6.16 -8.84
CA PRO A 13 -13.56 5.44 -9.18
C PRO A 13 -12.57 6.29 -9.98
N ASP A 14 -13.06 7.29 -10.72
CA ASP A 14 -12.22 8.19 -11.51
C ASP A 14 -11.49 9.21 -10.64
N ARG A 15 -11.94 9.40 -9.39
CA ARG A 15 -11.28 10.27 -8.41
C ARG A 15 -10.17 9.61 -7.62
N ASP A 16 -10.12 8.29 -7.60
CA ASP A 16 -9.14 7.55 -6.82
C ASP A 16 -8.16 6.81 -7.74
N ALA A 17 -7.23 7.55 -8.29
CA ALA A 17 -6.24 7.02 -9.21
C ALA A 17 -5.35 5.93 -8.59
N GLU A 18 -5.13 5.96 -7.27
CA GLU A 18 -4.40 4.90 -6.57
C GLU A 18 -5.17 3.57 -6.62
N ILE A 19 -6.48 3.61 -6.37
CA ILE A 19 -7.34 2.42 -6.42
C ILE A 19 -7.44 1.90 -7.85
N VAL A 20 -7.70 2.79 -8.81
CA VAL A 20 -7.76 2.41 -10.25
C VAL A 20 -6.43 1.81 -10.72
N ALA A 21 -5.30 2.36 -10.29
CA ALA A 21 -3.99 1.81 -10.62
C ALA A 21 -3.74 0.46 -9.95
N ALA A 22 -4.14 0.29 -8.68
CA ALA A 22 -4.04 -0.98 -7.97
C ALA A 22 -4.93 -2.06 -8.61
N GLU A 23 -6.16 -1.72 -8.98
CA GLU A 23 -7.04 -2.62 -9.71
C GLU A 23 -6.48 -3.04 -11.08
N ARG A 24 -5.89 -2.09 -11.81
CA ARG A 24 -5.22 -2.37 -13.08
C ARG A 24 -4.03 -3.30 -12.90
N ALA A 25 -3.19 -3.03 -11.90
CA ALA A 25 -2.05 -3.87 -11.57
C ALA A 25 -2.47 -5.29 -11.16
N ALA A 26 -3.51 -5.41 -10.34
CA ALA A 26 -4.06 -6.69 -9.92
C ALA A 26 -4.65 -7.49 -11.10
N ARG A 27 -5.37 -6.82 -12.00
CA ARG A 27 -5.88 -7.45 -13.24
C ARG A 27 -4.76 -7.95 -14.14
N ASN A 28 -3.71 -7.16 -14.32
CA ASN A 28 -2.54 -7.54 -15.12
C ASN A 28 -1.78 -8.72 -14.52
N ALA A 29 -1.81 -8.87 -13.21
CA ALA A 29 -1.18 -9.97 -12.49
C ALA A 29 -2.13 -11.16 -12.27
N GLU A 30 -3.36 -11.12 -12.81
CA GLU A 30 -4.42 -12.13 -12.60
C GLU A 30 -4.74 -12.36 -11.11
N VAL A 31 -4.50 -11.36 -10.25
CA VAL A 31 -4.76 -11.42 -8.82
C VAL A 31 -6.13 -10.82 -8.53
N PRO A 32 -7.01 -11.50 -7.75
CA PRO A 32 -8.28 -10.92 -7.33
C PRO A 32 -8.04 -9.65 -6.51
N PHE A 33 -8.61 -8.54 -6.95
CA PHE A 33 -8.60 -7.28 -6.22
C PHE A 33 -9.98 -7.05 -5.62
N GLU A 34 -10.08 -7.08 -4.30
CA GLU A 34 -11.31 -6.76 -3.57
C GLU A 34 -11.16 -5.39 -2.91
N GLN A 35 -12.08 -4.51 -3.23
CA GLN A 35 -12.15 -3.17 -2.67
C GLN A 35 -13.01 -3.20 -1.41
N TYR A 36 -12.48 -2.73 -0.29
CA TYR A 36 -13.19 -2.69 0.97
C TYR A 36 -13.68 -1.26 1.27
N ALA A 37 -14.98 -1.12 1.55
CA ALA A 37 -15.62 0.15 1.91
C ALA A 37 -15.01 0.82 3.16
N LEU A 38 -14.24 0.08 3.97
CA LEU A 38 -13.47 0.63 5.09
C LEU A 38 -12.41 1.65 4.65
N LEU A 39 -11.93 1.57 3.39
CA LEU A 39 -11.07 2.59 2.81
C LEU A 39 -11.74 3.97 2.75
N GLU A 40 -13.02 4.02 2.42
CA GLU A 40 -13.78 5.26 2.41
C GLU A 40 -13.97 5.84 3.82
N ALA A 41 -14.21 5.01 4.83
CA ALA A 41 -14.35 5.47 6.20
C ALA A 41 -13.06 6.13 6.73
N VAL A 42 -11.89 5.63 6.29
CA VAL A 42 -10.60 6.21 6.66
C VAL A 42 -10.29 7.45 5.83
N ARG A 43 -10.73 7.51 4.57
CA ARG A 43 -10.53 8.64 3.65
C ARG A 43 -11.57 9.74 3.80
N GLY A 44 -12.79 9.43 4.20
CA GLY A 44 -13.94 10.34 4.21
C GLY A 44 -13.78 11.63 5.02
N HIS A 45 -12.67 11.78 5.73
CA HIS A 45 -12.34 12.97 6.52
C HIS A 45 -11.16 13.77 5.99
N GLN A 46 -10.54 13.35 4.87
CA GLN A 46 -9.47 14.12 4.25
C GLN A 46 -9.92 14.67 2.89
N PRO A 47 -9.83 15.98 2.69
CA PRO A 47 -10.09 16.54 1.37
C PRO A 47 -9.07 15.96 0.39
N LEU A 48 -9.52 15.61 -0.82
CA LEU A 48 -8.72 15.17 -1.97
C LEU A 48 -7.79 16.30 -2.48
N LYS A 49 -7.21 17.07 -1.58
CA LYS A 49 -6.16 18.03 -1.93
C LYS A 49 -4.85 17.24 -1.99
N PRO A 50 -3.94 17.60 -2.91
CA PRO A 50 -2.60 17.08 -2.89
C PRO A 50 -2.06 17.14 -1.45
N ALA A 51 -1.61 16.01 -0.93
CA ALA A 51 -1.05 16.02 0.41
C ALA A 51 0.08 17.05 0.43
N PRO A 52 0.07 18.02 1.35
CA PRO A 52 1.10 19.03 1.40
C PRO A 52 2.45 18.33 1.56
N MET A 53 3.46 18.84 0.86
CA MET A 53 4.83 18.37 1.01
C MET A 53 5.27 18.60 2.45
N GLY A 54 5.92 17.62 3.06
CA GLY A 54 6.56 17.77 4.35
C GLY A 54 6.12 16.77 5.41
N ALA A 55 6.61 17.01 6.60
CA ALA A 55 6.27 16.27 7.81
C ALA A 55 5.69 17.21 8.86
N ALA A 56 4.81 16.69 9.70
CA ALA A 56 4.40 17.37 10.92
C ALA A 56 5.64 17.55 11.84
N SER A 57 5.52 18.41 12.86
CA SER A 57 6.57 18.60 13.88
C SER A 57 7.01 17.30 14.57
N SER A 58 6.17 16.27 14.54
CA SER A 58 6.45 14.90 14.98
C SER A 58 7.33 14.08 14.03
N GLY A 59 7.67 14.59 12.84
CA GLY A 59 8.36 13.84 11.78
C GLY A 59 7.48 12.91 10.96
N VAL A 60 6.19 12.79 11.30
CA VAL A 60 5.23 11.97 10.55
C VAL A 60 4.79 12.72 9.28
N SER A 61 4.72 12.00 8.16
CA SER A 61 4.25 12.57 6.89
C SER A 61 2.82 13.15 7.03
N LEU A 62 2.59 14.30 6.39
CA LEU A 62 1.25 14.90 6.32
C LEU A 62 0.27 14.04 5.47
N ALA A 63 0.79 13.11 4.66
CA ALA A 63 0.00 12.14 3.93
C ALA A 63 -0.39 10.91 4.77
N PHE A 64 -0.01 10.87 6.05
CA PHE A 64 -0.32 9.74 6.93
C PHE A 64 -1.83 9.65 7.19
N LEU A 65 -2.40 8.50 6.88
CA LEU A 65 -3.76 8.13 7.25
C LEU A 65 -3.70 7.22 8.47
N PRO A 66 -4.13 7.69 9.64
CA PRO A 66 -4.03 6.92 10.88
C PRO A 66 -4.67 5.53 10.76
N ALA A 67 -3.94 4.49 11.19
CA ALA A 67 -4.39 3.10 11.22
C ALA A 67 -4.74 2.46 9.85
N ARG A 68 -4.44 3.09 8.71
CA ARG A 68 -4.76 2.54 7.39
C ARG A 68 -4.19 1.12 7.21
N ASN A 69 -2.92 0.91 7.50
CA ASN A 69 -2.30 -0.40 7.34
C ASN A 69 -2.84 -1.43 8.36
N ALA A 70 -3.25 -1.01 9.56
CA ALA A 70 -3.91 -1.91 10.51
C ALA A 70 -5.23 -2.45 9.94
N ILE A 71 -6.03 -1.58 9.33
CA ILE A 71 -7.29 -1.95 8.68
C ILE A 71 -7.04 -2.91 7.51
N PHE A 72 -6.08 -2.58 6.63
CA PHE A 72 -5.76 -3.42 5.49
C PHE A 72 -5.30 -4.80 5.90
N LEU A 73 -4.39 -4.89 6.87
CA LEU A 73 -3.88 -6.16 7.36
C LEU A 73 -4.98 -7.00 8.01
N SER A 74 -5.88 -6.36 8.78
CA SER A 74 -7.01 -7.06 9.39
C SER A 74 -7.99 -7.62 8.35
N CYS A 75 -8.34 -6.83 7.34
CA CYS A 75 -9.20 -7.28 6.25
C CYS A 75 -8.55 -8.40 5.44
N ALA A 76 -7.28 -8.25 5.09
CA ALA A 76 -6.54 -9.26 4.33
C ALA A 76 -6.40 -10.58 5.11
N ALA A 77 -6.12 -10.50 6.42
CA ALA A 77 -6.04 -11.68 7.29
C ALA A 77 -7.38 -12.41 7.39
N ALA A 78 -8.47 -11.67 7.59
CA ALA A 78 -9.82 -12.25 7.65
C ALA A 78 -10.22 -12.93 6.33
N HIS A 79 -9.89 -12.29 5.19
CA HIS A 79 -10.11 -12.88 3.86
C HIS A 79 -9.30 -14.17 3.67
N ALA A 80 -8.01 -14.13 3.99
CA ALA A 80 -7.12 -15.28 3.86
C ALA A 80 -7.53 -16.43 4.80
N ALA A 81 -7.93 -16.12 6.03
CA ALA A 81 -8.41 -17.12 6.99
C ALA A 81 -9.64 -17.87 6.48
N LYS A 82 -10.58 -17.16 5.87
CA LYS A 82 -11.75 -17.78 5.25
C LYS A 82 -11.39 -18.72 4.10
N ARG A 83 -10.38 -18.37 3.30
CA ARG A 83 -10.01 -19.11 2.09
C ARG A 83 -9.00 -20.22 2.37
N TYR A 84 -8.12 -20.04 3.35
CA TYR A 84 -6.96 -20.90 3.62
C TYR A 84 -6.93 -21.36 5.09
N GLY A 85 -8.08 -21.73 5.65
CA GLY A 85 -8.17 -22.22 7.02
C GLY A 85 -7.20 -23.37 7.31
N GLY A 86 -6.67 -23.39 8.52
CA GLY A 86 -5.70 -24.40 8.98
C GLY A 86 -4.27 -24.17 8.48
N GLN A 87 -4.01 -23.21 7.59
CA GLN A 87 -2.70 -22.94 7.01
C GLN A 87 -1.99 -21.77 7.69
N ARG A 88 -0.69 -21.63 7.41
CA ARG A 88 0.06 -20.40 7.69
C ARG A 88 -0.28 -19.37 6.62
N VAL A 89 -0.62 -18.16 7.04
CA VAL A 89 -0.95 -17.03 6.17
C VAL A 89 0.21 -16.06 6.14
N HIS A 90 0.68 -15.73 4.94
CA HIS A 90 1.68 -14.68 4.73
C HIS A 90 1.01 -13.47 4.08
N LEU A 91 1.02 -12.33 4.76
CA LEU A 91 0.56 -11.05 4.25
C LEU A 91 1.79 -10.23 3.82
N VAL A 92 1.98 -10.08 2.53
CA VAL A 92 3.11 -9.32 1.98
C VAL A 92 2.72 -7.85 1.86
N VAL A 93 3.54 -6.95 2.42
CA VAL A 93 3.34 -5.50 2.36
C VAL A 93 4.49 -4.80 1.66
N GLY A 94 4.18 -3.79 0.85
CA GLY A 94 5.16 -3.05 0.05
C GLY A 94 5.92 -1.95 0.80
N CYS A 95 5.86 -1.92 2.14
CA CYS A 95 6.57 -0.92 2.94
C CYS A 95 8.09 -0.97 2.68
N ASN A 96 8.68 0.17 2.41
CA ASN A 96 10.12 0.32 2.18
C ASN A 96 10.76 1.20 3.27
N LYS A 97 12.07 1.40 3.18
CA LYS A 97 12.82 2.19 4.17
C LYS A 97 12.26 3.60 4.36
N THR A 98 11.97 4.30 3.28
CA THR A 98 11.44 5.67 3.33
C THR A 98 10.04 5.71 3.97
N ASP A 99 9.21 4.69 3.69
CA ASP A 99 7.89 4.59 4.31
C ASP A 99 8.00 4.36 5.82
N ALA A 100 8.90 3.48 6.26
CA ALA A 100 9.13 3.21 7.69
C ALA A 100 9.65 4.45 8.47
N GLU A 101 10.40 5.33 7.80
CA GLU A 101 10.86 6.58 8.40
C GLU A 101 9.72 7.60 8.59
N ARG A 102 8.71 7.59 7.73
CA ARG A 102 7.67 8.62 7.61
C ARG A 102 6.29 8.21 8.11
N PHE A 103 6.00 6.91 8.12
CA PHE A 103 4.69 6.35 8.48
C PHE A 103 4.84 5.37 9.65
N PRO A 104 4.26 5.65 10.82
CA PRO A 104 4.35 4.76 12.00
C PRO A 104 3.87 3.35 11.72
N ASP A 105 2.81 3.19 10.91
CA ASP A 105 2.21 1.90 10.53
C ASP A 105 2.91 1.18 9.36
N CYS A 106 4.11 1.65 9.01
CA CYS A 106 5.03 0.97 8.10
C CYS A 106 6.30 0.46 8.81
N ARG A 107 6.45 0.70 10.11
CA ARG A 107 7.64 0.31 10.88
C ARG A 107 7.64 -1.17 11.23
N SER A 108 8.83 -1.74 11.39
CA SER A 108 9.00 -3.16 11.70
C SER A 108 8.34 -3.58 13.01
N ASP A 109 8.37 -2.71 14.03
CA ASP A 109 7.72 -2.94 15.31
C ASP A 109 6.19 -3.04 15.18
N PHE A 110 5.57 -2.12 14.43
CA PHE A 110 4.15 -2.19 14.13
C PHE A 110 3.80 -3.46 13.34
N LEU A 111 4.55 -3.77 12.28
CA LEU A 111 4.27 -4.94 11.43
C LEU A 111 4.45 -6.26 12.19
N GLY A 112 5.44 -6.33 13.10
CA GLY A 112 5.63 -7.46 14.00
C GLY A 112 4.48 -7.60 15.01
N ALA A 113 4.04 -6.50 15.62
CA ALA A 113 2.89 -6.50 16.52
C ALA A 113 1.60 -6.89 15.80
N ALA A 114 1.40 -6.43 14.56
CA ALA A 114 0.27 -6.82 13.72
C ALA A 114 0.25 -8.32 13.43
N SER A 115 1.41 -8.93 13.11
CA SER A 115 1.51 -10.38 12.95
C SER A 115 1.04 -11.13 14.18
N GLN A 116 1.46 -10.71 15.37
CA GLN A 116 1.07 -11.33 16.63
C GLN A 116 -0.41 -11.14 16.91
N MET A 117 -0.91 -9.91 16.81
CA MET A 117 -2.32 -9.59 17.00
C MET A 117 -3.21 -10.43 16.11
N LEU A 118 -2.90 -10.51 14.81
CA LEU A 118 -3.69 -11.26 13.84
C LEU A 118 -3.61 -12.77 14.05
N THR A 119 -2.45 -13.29 14.49
CA THR A 119 -2.32 -14.69 14.86
C THR A 119 -3.23 -15.04 16.04
N PHE A 120 -3.26 -14.20 17.07
CA PHE A 120 -4.15 -14.41 18.21
C PHE A 120 -5.62 -14.22 17.86
N ALA A 121 -5.95 -13.21 17.05
CA ALA A 121 -7.33 -12.94 16.62
C ALA A 121 -7.93 -14.07 15.76
N LEU A 122 -7.08 -14.83 15.08
CA LEU A 122 -7.48 -15.92 14.18
C LEU A 122 -7.01 -17.30 14.69
N ALA A 123 -6.71 -17.40 16.00
CA ALA A 123 -6.39 -18.67 16.62
C ALA A 123 -7.49 -19.71 16.32
N ASP A 124 -7.06 -20.98 16.14
CA ASP A 124 -7.94 -22.09 15.76
C ASP A 124 -8.54 -22.02 14.34
N VAL A 125 -8.40 -20.90 13.64
CA VAL A 125 -8.84 -20.73 12.24
C VAL A 125 -7.66 -20.89 11.28
N VAL A 126 -6.53 -20.26 11.58
CA VAL A 126 -5.27 -20.40 10.84
C VAL A 126 -4.13 -20.79 11.78
N ARG A 127 -3.06 -21.34 11.25
CA ARG A 127 -1.90 -21.73 12.05
C ARG A 127 -1.12 -20.53 12.58
N SER A 128 -0.90 -19.54 11.75
CA SER A 128 -0.30 -18.23 12.09
C SER A 128 -0.54 -17.23 10.97
N VAL A 129 -0.39 -15.95 11.31
CA VAL A 129 -0.34 -14.85 10.34
C VAL A 129 1.01 -14.17 10.46
N ASP A 130 1.75 -14.14 9.36
CA ASP A 130 3.04 -13.46 9.26
C ASP A 130 2.92 -12.27 8.32
N VAL A 131 3.15 -11.06 8.80
CA VAL A 131 3.26 -9.86 7.96
C VAL A 131 4.70 -9.72 7.48
N ILE A 132 4.90 -9.80 6.18
CA ILE A 132 6.22 -9.85 5.55
C ILE A 132 6.48 -8.56 4.76
N PRO A 133 7.33 -7.65 5.23
CA PRO A 133 7.75 -6.45 4.50
C PRO A 133 9.10 -6.69 3.80
N PRO A 134 9.15 -7.24 2.59
CA PRO A 134 10.43 -7.63 1.96
C PRO A 134 11.34 -6.43 1.67
N TRP A 135 10.78 -5.23 1.60
CA TRP A 135 11.48 -4.01 1.24
C TRP A 135 11.79 -3.08 2.42
N ILE A 136 11.51 -3.46 3.65
CA ILE A 136 11.57 -2.58 4.82
C ILE A 136 12.94 -1.92 5.04
N ALA A 137 14.03 -2.58 4.68
CA ALA A 137 15.39 -2.06 4.75
C ALA A 137 15.92 -1.53 3.41
N ARG A 138 15.08 -1.47 2.38
CA ARG A 138 15.46 -1.12 1.01
C ARG A 138 14.86 0.20 0.59
N THR A 139 15.58 0.95 -0.25
CA THR A 139 15.08 2.17 -0.88
C THR A 139 14.18 1.87 -2.07
N LYS A 140 13.45 2.86 -2.57
CA LYS A 140 12.70 2.72 -3.84
C LYS A 140 13.63 2.45 -5.03
N ALA A 141 14.85 2.98 -5.00
CA ALA A 141 15.87 2.68 -6.02
C ALA A 141 16.32 1.21 -5.96
N ASP A 142 16.43 0.63 -4.76
CA ASP A 142 16.75 -0.80 -4.64
C ASP A 142 15.62 -1.68 -5.20
N VAL A 143 14.37 -1.28 -5.00
CA VAL A 143 13.20 -1.96 -5.60
C VAL A 143 13.27 -1.89 -7.13
N LEU A 144 13.61 -0.73 -7.70
CA LEU A 144 13.80 -0.58 -9.14
C LEU A 144 14.97 -1.42 -9.69
N ARG A 145 16.10 -1.49 -8.97
CA ARG A 145 17.22 -2.36 -9.34
C ARG A 145 16.83 -3.82 -9.35
N TRP A 146 16.09 -4.24 -8.33
CA TRP A 146 15.55 -5.59 -8.24
C TRP A 146 14.59 -5.88 -9.40
N ALA A 147 13.65 -4.99 -9.67
CA ALA A 147 12.71 -5.12 -10.78
C ALA A 147 13.41 -5.24 -12.14
N LYS A 148 14.49 -4.45 -12.34
CA LYS A 148 15.32 -4.54 -13.55
C LYS A 148 15.98 -5.91 -13.69
N ALA A 149 16.46 -6.48 -12.60
CA ALA A 149 17.11 -7.79 -12.61
C ALA A 149 16.12 -8.97 -12.81
N HIS A 150 14.80 -8.70 -12.69
CA HIS A 150 13.74 -9.71 -12.78
C HIS A 150 12.71 -9.40 -13.88
N ASP A 151 13.05 -8.53 -14.83
CA ASP A 151 12.18 -8.14 -15.96
C ASP A 151 10.78 -7.60 -15.52
N ALA A 152 10.72 -6.96 -14.35
CA ALA A 152 9.49 -6.46 -13.75
C ALA A 152 9.38 -4.91 -13.73
N VAL A 153 10.21 -4.20 -14.49
CA VAL A 153 10.24 -2.73 -14.49
C VAL A 153 8.93 -2.15 -15.02
N ASP A 154 8.35 -2.77 -16.02
CA ASP A 154 7.10 -2.32 -16.65
C ASP A 154 5.95 -2.23 -15.63
N ALA A 155 5.91 -3.15 -14.65
CA ALA A 155 4.92 -3.12 -13.59
C ALA A 155 5.09 -1.88 -12.68
N ILE A 156 6.34 -1.49 -12.39
CA ILE A 156 6.63 -0.27 -11.63
C ILE A 156 6.31 0.96 -12.47
N GLU A 157 6.69 0.95 -13.73
CA GLU A 157 6.38 2.05 -14.65
C GLU A 157 4.87 2.24 -14.82
N ALA A 158 4.08 1.19 -14.83
CA ALA A 158 2.62 1.23 -14.88
C ALA A 158 1.95 1.68 -13.55
N SER A 159 2.68 1.64 -12.41
CA SER A 159 2.11 2.00 -11.10
C SER A 159 2.01 3.51 -10.92
N VAL A 160 0.99 4.00 -10.22
CA VAL A 160 0.82 5.42 -9.84
C VAL A 160 1.26 5.61 -8.40
N SER A 161 2.12 6.61 -8.16
CA SER A 161 2.58 6.99 -6.81
C SER A 161 2.02 8.35 -6.36
N CYS A 162 1.51 9.15 -7.28
CA CYS A 162 1.04 10.50 -7.01
C CYS A 162 -0.22 10.49 -6.13
N TYR A 163 -0.20 11.25 -5.04
CA TYR A 163 -1.38 11.38 -4.16
C TYR A 163 -2.55 12.11 -4.82
N ALA A 164 -2.29 12.93 -5.86
CA ALA A 164 -3.33 13.58 -6.65
C ALA A 164 -3.80 12.76 -7.86
N GLY A 165 -3.16 11.59 -8.10
CA GLY A 165 -3.50 10.71 -9.21
C GLY A 165 -3.07 11.18 -10.60
N THR A 166 -2.37 12.30 -10.72
CA THR A 166 -2.10 12.98 -11.99
C THR A 166 -0.63 13.30 -12.25
N ASP A 167 0.30 12.59 -11.64
CA ASP A 167 1.74 12.87 -11.70
C ASP A 167 2.04 14.38 -11.51
N CYS A 168 1.57 14.93 -10.40
CA CYS A 168 1.65 16.38 -10.13
C CYS A 168 3.08 16.93 -10.05
N GLY A 169 4.09 16.07 -9.95
CA GLY A 169 5.51 16.42 -9.83
C GLY A 169 5.91 17.11 -8.52
N ALA A 170 4.94 17.48 -7.69
CA ALA A 170 5.14 18.35 -6.52
C ALA A 170 4.95 17.66 -5.18
N CYS A 171 4.26 16.51 -5.11
CA CYS A 171 4.09 15.80 -3.85
C CYS A 171 5.31 14.93 -3.50
N ASP A 172 5.45 14.58 -2.22
CA ASP A 172 6.54 13.73 -1.73
C ASP A 172 6.65 12.39 -2.48
N ALA A 173 5.52 11.82 -2.87
CA ALA A 173 5.50 10.55 -3.59
C ALA A 173 6.10 10.68 -4.99
N CYS A 174 5.76 11.76 -5.73
CA CYS A 174 6.35 12.07 -7.03
C CYS A 174 7.86 12.35 -6.89
N ALA A 175 8.24 13.21 -5.95
CA ALA A 175 9.64 13.56 -5.74
C ALA A 175 10.49 12.32 -5.40
N THR A 176 10.01 11.46 -4.50
CA THR A 176 10.71 10.23 -4.10
C THR A 176 10.80 9.22 -5.25
N ARG A 177 9.75 9.14 -6.08
CA ARG A 177 9.74 8.28 -7.26
C ARG A 177 10.73 8.78 -8.31
N ALA A 178 10.69 10.06 -8.66
CA ALA A 178 11.60 10.66 -9.62
C ALA A 178 13.08 10.49 -9.19
N ALA A 179 13.37 10.72 -7.91
CA ALA A 179 14.71 10.49 -7.34
C ALA A 179 15.17 9.02 -7.50
N ALA A 180 14.28 8.06 -7.27
CA ALA A 180 14.60 6.64 -7.42
C ALA A 180 14.91 6.27 -8.88
N PHE A 181 14.13 6.77 -9.84
CA PHE A 181 14.42 6.56 -11.27
C PHE A 181 15.74 7.20 -11.68
N ALA A 182 16.03 8.43 -11.25
CA ALA A 182 17.29 9.11 -11.54
C ALA A 182 18.49 8.34 -10.97
N GLU A 183 18.39 7.82 -9.76
CA GLU A 183 19.46 7.04 -9.10
C GLU A 183 19.82 5.75 -9.86
N VAL A 184 18.86 5.14 -10.55
CA VAL A 184 19.11 3.94 -11.36
C VAL A 184 19.44 4.27 -12.82
N GLY A 185 19.66 5.55 -13.15
CA GLY A 185 20.02 6.00 -14.50
C GLY A 185 18.87 5.86 -15.52
N ARG A 186 17.62 5.89 -15.06
CA ARG A 186 16.44 5.85 -15.93
C ARG A 186 15.65 7.15 -15.80
N ARG A 187 15.01 7.55 -16.89
CA ARG A 187 14.02 8.62 -16.86
C ARG A 187 12.68 8.05 -16.43
N GLU A 188 12.02 8.71 -15.50
CA GLU A 188 10.64 8.36 -15.16
C GLU A 188 9.75 8.54 -16.39
N PRO A 189 8.87 7.57 -16.73
CA PRO A 189 7.94 7.74 -17.83
C PRO A 189 6.98 8.89 -17.54
N VAL A 190 6.81 9.78 -18.50
CA VAL A 190 5.79 10.83 -18.47
C VAL A 190 4.44 10.18 -18.81
N ARG A 191 3.41 10.48 -18.02
CA ARG A 191 2.06 9.95 -18.18
C ARG A 191 1.07 11.02 -18.49
#